data_b865dbb49783d0ede920d4a9b6e6659a
#
_entry.id   b865dbb49783d0ede920d4a9b6e6659a
#
_cell.length_a   1.000
_cell.length_b   1.000
_cell.length_c   1.000
_cell.angle_alpha   90.00
_cell.angle_beta   90.00
_cell.angle_gamma   90.00
#
_symmetry.space_group_name_H-M   'P 1'
#
loop_
_entity.id
_entity.type
_entity.pdbx_description
1 polymer ?
#
loop_
_entity_poly.entity_id
_entity_poly.type
_entity_poly.pdbx_seq_one_letter_code
_entity_poly.pdbx_strand_id
1 'polypeptide(L)'
;MHFKKIAFALTALTAVAILAGCEEEASKTMHAVNINSTEKTVQESPKKGIDRDHTITVNGQEIQLETSYKVDERNLNDYVFTTPSIADLSVKLKNDAPQNYNIRVTNLYADVSVSSKYSRFNGLRQDSINLNLTQAPNGGYDISTTDDYTQPFQIESVNQNESFIHGWNGYISEHYSYLTERDIKKHSNGAVLRTVWTLSIEDTQTRKTYSKTVSDTIFMPSHNEE
;
A
#
# COMPACT_ATOMS: atom_id res chain seq x y z
N MET A 1 -57.75 20.21 25.86
CA MET A 1 -56.30 20.05 26.05
C MET A 1 -55.86 18.83 25.26
N HIS A 2 -55.41 19.04 24.02
CA HIS A 2 -55.02 17.94 23.10
C HIS A 2 -53.52 17.99 22.90
N PHE A 3 -52.80 17.01 23.42
CA PHE A 3 -51.38 16.82 23.17
C PHE A 3 -51.22 16.12 21.83
N LYS A 4 -50.65 16.83 20.86
CA LYS A 4 -50.16 16.26 19.60
C LYS A 4 -48.87 15.53 19.86
N LYS A 5 -48.86 14.22 19.65
CA LYS A 5 -47.67 13.40 19.56
C LYS A 5 -46.99 13.69 18.19
N ILE A 6 -45.80 14.26 18.22
CA ILE A 6 -44.95 14.39 17.04
C ILE A 6 -44.10 13.13 16.99
N ALA A 7 -44.28 12.37 15.92
CA ALA A 7 -43.50 11.19 15.61
C ALA A 7 -42.13 11.64 15.07
N PHE A 8 -41.06 11.22 15.73
CA PHE A 8 -39.73 11.20 15.15
C PHE A 8 -39.59 9.94 14.29
N ALA A 9 -39.67 10.11 13.00
CA ALA A 9 -39.35 9.04 12.03
C ALA A 9 -37.98 9.34 11.36
N LEU A 10 -37.07 8.46 11.64
CA LEU A 10 -36.11 7.83 10.75
C LEU A 10 -35.33 8.71 9.75
N THR A 11 -34.12 9.05 10.11
CA THR A 11 -33.02 9.28 9.16
C THR A 11 -31.81 8.45 9.57
N ALA A 12 -31.90 7.16 9.39
CA ALA A 12 -30.77 6.24 9.58
C ALA A 12 -30.81 5.18 8.46
N LEU A 13 -30.69 5.60 7.20
CA LEU A 13 -30.56 4.65 6.09
C LEU A 13 -29.94 5.28 4.83
N THR A 14 -28.77 5.91 4.94
CA THR A 14 -28.02 6.33 3.74
C THR A 14 -26.49 6.22 3.88
N ALA A 15 -25.99 5.62 4.95
CA ALA A 15 -24.54 5.47 5.16
C ALA A 15 -23.96 4.10 4.73
N VAL A 16 -24.80 3.12 4.35
CA VAL A 16 -24.33 1.74 4.06
C VAL A 16 -24.07 1.49 2.58
N ALA A 17 -24.61 2.29 1.68
CA ALA A 17 -24.48 2.03 0.23
C ALA A 17 -23.15 2.51 -0.39
N ILE A 18 -22.36 3.34 0.30
CA ILE A 18 -21.09 3.88 -0.24
C ILE A 18 -19.90 2.95 0.04
N LEU A 19 -20.00 2.09 1.06
CA LEU A 19 -18.94 1.12 1.39
C LEU A 19 -18.97 -0.13 0.51
N ALA A 20 -20.13 -0.51 -0.04
CA ALA A 20 -20.25 -1.70 -0.89
C ALA A 20 -19.63 -1.54 -2.29
N GLY A 21 -19.51 -0.30 -2.80
CA GLY A 21 -18.91 -0.03 -4.12
C GLY A 21 -17.38 -0.05 -4.12
N CYS A 22 -16.74 0.13 -2.97
CA CYS A 22 -15.28 0.09 -2.87
C CYS A 22 -14.73 -1.34 -2.66
N GLU A 23 -15.54 -2.25 -2.10
CA GLU A 23 -15.10 -3.64 -1.85
C GLU A 23 -15.01 -4.47 -3.13
N GLU A 24 -15.83 -4.18 -4.14
CA GLU A 24 -15.90 -5.02 -5.34
C GLU A 24 -14.72 -4.78 -6.29
N GLU A 25 -14.20 -3.56 -6.41
CA GLU A 25 -12.99 -3.29 -7.21
C GLU A 25 -11.70 -3.66 -6.46
N ALA A 26 -11.63 -3.43 -5.15
CA ALA A 26 -10.50 -3.87 -4.34
C ALA A 26 -10.40 -5.41 -4.26
N SER A 27 -11.54 -6.11 -4.24
CA SER A 27 -11.61 -7.58 -4.21
C SER A 27 -11.13 -8.21 -5.54
N LYS A 28 -11.40 -7.58 -6.69
CA LYS A 28 -10.95 -8.11 -7.99
C LYS A 28 -9.44 -8.00 -8.18
N THR A 29 -8.79 -7.03 -7.56
CA THR A 29 -7.33 -6.88 -7.63
C THR A 29 -6.61 -7.81 -6.65
N MET A 30 -7.26 -8.18 -5.54
CA MET A 30 -6.67 -9.10 -4.53
C MET A 30 -6.67 -10.58 -4.96
N HIS A 31 -7.48 -10.99 -5.92
CA HIS A 31 -7.55 -12.39 -6.35
C HIS A 31 -6.45 -12.84 -7.33
N ALA A 32 -5.56 -11.96 -7.75
CA ALA A 32 -4.49 -12.30 -8.70
C ALA A 32 -3.15 -12.67 -8.06
N VAL A 33 -3.03 -12.68 -6.73
CA VAL A 33 -1.82 -13.18 -6.06
C VAL A 33 -2.01 -14.63 -5.70
N ASN A 34 -1.85 -15.51 -6.70
CA ASN A 34 -1.73 -16.96 -6.48
C ASN A 34 -0.32 -17.23 -5.91
N ILE A 35 -0.23 -17.32 -4.58
CA ILE A 35 1.01 -17.57 -3.83
C ILE A 35 1.54 -19.01 -4.01
N ASN A 36 0.98 -19.78 -4.93
CA ASN A 36 1.36 -21.17 -5.17
C ASN A 36 2.08 -21.44 -6.51
N SER A 37 2.65 -20.44 -7.14
CA SER A 37 3.54 -20.70 -8.28
C SER A 37 4.95 -20.97 -7.78
N THR A 38 5.33 -22.25 -7.80
CA THR A 38 6.73 -22.68 -7.79
C THR A 38 7.33 -22.30 -9.15
N GLU A 39 7.48 -21.03 -9.41
CA GLU A 39 8.22 -20.58 -10.58
C GLU A 39 9.71 -20.70 -10.28
N LYS A 40 10.37 -21.48 -11.15
CA LYS A 40 11.82 -21.50 -11.25
C LYS A 40 12.31 -20.06 -11.40
N THR A 41 12.99 -19.57 -10.39
CA THR A 41 13.64 -18.27 -10.39
C THR A 41 14.65 -18.23 -11.52
N VAL A 42 14.29 -17.60 -12.61
CA VAL A 42 15.29 -17.12 -13.56
C VAL A 42 16.07 -16.05 -12.81
N GLN A 43 17.34 -16.25 -12.61
CA GLN A 43 18.26 -15.30 -11.99
C GLN A 43 18.40 -14.10 -12.94
N GLU A 44 17.40 -13.21 -12.92
CA GLU A 44 17.56 -11.88 -13.50
C GLU A 44 18.48 -11.07 -12.59
N SER A 45 19.39 -10.32 -13.18
CA SER A 45 20.26 -9.39 -12.45
C SER A 45 19.42 -8.51 -11.53
N PRO A 46 19.83 -8.27 -10.27
CA PRO A 46 19.03 -7.59 -9.28
C PRO A 46 18.60 -6.22 -9.79
N LYS A 47 17.29 -6.03 -9.95
CA LYS A 47 16.71 -4.75 -10.33
C LYS A 47 16.78 -3.84 -9.11
N LYS A 48 17.38 -2.65 -9.28
CA LYS A 48 17.44 -1.62 -8.22
C LYS A 48 16.07 -1.03 -7.86
N GLY A 49 15.02 -1.48 -8.51
CA GLY A 49 13.65 -1.02 -8.30
C GLY A 49 12.64 -1.89 -9.01
N ILE A 50 11.37 -1.68 -8.68
CA ILE A 50 10.21 -2.36 -9.27
C ILE A 50 9.26 -1.28 -9.77
N ASP A 51 8.92 -1.32 -11.06
CA ASP A 51 7.94 -0.45 -11.67
C ASP A 51 6.64 -1.22 -11.92
N ARG A 52 5.50 -0.53 -11.76
CA ARG A 52 4.15 -1.05 -12.00
C ARG A 52 3.35 -0.08 -12.83
N ASP A 53 2.68 -0.59 -13.85
CA ASP A 53 1.79 0.18 -14.71
C ASP A 53 0.35 0.03 -14.23
N HIS A 54 -0.38 1.16 -14.21
CA HIS A 54 -1.78 1.22 -13.85
C HIS A 54 -2.56 1.99 -14.90
N THR A 55 -3.81 1.57 -15.12
CA THR A 55 -4.76 2.30 -15.95
C THR A 55 -5.99 2.60 -15.11
N ILE A 56 -6.34 3.86 -14.99
CA ILE A 56 -7.58 4.31 -14.35
C ILE A 56 -8.49 4.98 -15.38
N THR A 57 -9.79 4.81 -15.22
CA THR A 57 -10.77 5.39 -16.15
C THR A 57 -11.58 6.48 -15.46
N VAL A 58 -11.66 7.65 -16.10
CA VAL A 58 -12.49 8.78 -15.67
C VAL A 58 -13.30 9.28 -16.86
N ASN A 59 -14.62 9.29 -16.76
CA ASN A 59 -15.53 9.68 -17.84
C ASN A 59 -15.26 8.98 -19.19
N GLY A 60 -14.86 7.72 -19.16
CA GLY A 60 -14.53 6.95 -20.36
C GLY A 60 -13.14 7.25 -20.96
N GLN A 61 -12.36 8.14 -20.35
CA GLN A 61 -10.98 8.40 -20.74
C GLN A 61 -10.02 7.64 -19.83
N GLU A 62 -9.01 7.02 -20.42
CA GLU A 62 -7.97 6.27 -19.71
C GLU A 62 -6.81 7.20 -19.34
N ILE A 63 -6.34 7.07 -18.10
CA ILE A 63 -5.17 7.73 -17.57
C ILE A 63 -4.19 6.63 -17.17
N GLN A 64 -3.01 6.66 -17.73
CA GLN A 64 -1.94 5.69 -17.44
C GLN A 64 -0.97 6.27 -16.43
N LEU A 65 -0.69 5.47 -15.39
CA LEU A 65 0.20 5.80 -14.29
C LEU A 65 1.31 4.77 -14.21
N GLU A 66 2.46 5.20 -13.71
CA GLU A 66 3.54 4.34 -13.30
C GLU A 66 3.83 4.60 -11.82
N THR A 67 3.87 3.52 -11.05
CA THR A 67 4.39 3.54 -9.68
C THR A 67 5.76 2.87 -9.67
N SER A 68 6.71 3.43 -8.91
CA SER A 68 8.06 2.90 -8.80
C SER A 68 8.44 2.72 -7.33
N TYR A 69 9.12 1.61 -7.05
CA TYR A 69 9.55 1.21 -5.71
C TYR A 69 11.05 0.91 -5.74
N LYS A 70 11.86 1.81 -5.17
CA LYS A 70 13.29 1.62 -5.03
C LYS A 70 13.58 1.22 -3.60
N VAL A 71 13.89 -0.03 -3.39
CA VAL A 71 14.32 -0.58 -2.11
C VAL A 71 15.77 -1.00 -2.26
N ASP A 72 16.53 -1.01 -1.15
CA ASP A 72 17.87 -1.55 -1.15
C ASP A 72 17.90 -2.92 -1.83
N GLU A 73 18.86 -3.12 -2.73
CA GLU A 73 19.01 -4.33 -3.54
C GLU A 73 19.04 -5.61 -2.72
N ARG A 74 19.69 -5.54 -1.53
CA ARG A 74 19.70 -6.65 -0.58
C ARG A 74 18.28 -6.99 -0.13
N ASN A 75 17.49 -5.99 0.25
CA ASN A 75 16.13 -6.19 0.73
C ASN A 75 15.15 -6.66 -0.35
N LEU A 76 15.42 -6.40 -1.63
CA LEU A 76 14.63 -6.95 -2.73
C LEU A 76 14.86 -8.46 -2.94
N ASN A 77 16.04 -8.97 -2.58
CA ASN A 77 16.45 -10.35 -2.85
C ASN A 77 16.57 -11.21 -1.58
N ASP A 78 16.90 -10.60 -0.44
CA ASP A 78 16.98 -11.27 0.86
C ASP A 78 16.62 -10.24 1.95
N TYR A 79 15.34 -10.12 2.24
CA TYR A 79 14.84 -9.13 3.18
C TYR A 79 15.36 -9.36 4.59
N VAL A 80 15.84 -8.28 5.22
CA VAL A 80 16.41 -8.28 6.57
C VAL A 80 15.51 -7.49 7.51
N PHE A 81 14.85 -8.18 8.41
CA PHE A 81 13.88 -7.60 9.34
C PHE A 81 14.54 -6.80 10.49
N THR A 82 15.74 -7.18 10.87
CA THR A 82 16.43 -6.62 12.05
C THR A 82 17.29 -5.40 11.74
N THR A 83 17.34 -4.98 10.48
CA THR A 83 18.10 -3.80 10.02
C THR A 83 17.13 -2.75 9.46
N PRO A 84 17.23 -1.48 9.87
CA PRO A 84 16.46 -0.40 9.24
C PRO A 84 16.78 -0.29 7.75
N SER A 85 15.77 0.07 6.96
CA SER A 85 15.94 0.30 5.52
C SER A 85 15.08 1.48 5.06
N ILE A 86 15.27 1.91 3.80
CA ILE A 86 14.49 2.97 3.18
C ILE A 86 13.93 2.42 1.87
N ALA A 87 12.65 2.67 1.64
CA ALA A 87 12.00 2.46 0.36
C ALA A 87 11.58 3.82 -0.21
N ASP A 88 12.06 4.17 -1.40
CA ASP A 88 11.53 5.32 -2.13
C ASP A 88 10.30 4.87 -2.92
N LEU A 89 9.17 5.46 -2.59
CA LEU A 89 7.88 5.19 -3.20
C LEU A 89 7.53 6.34 -4.13
N SER A 90 7.33 6.10 -5.42
CA SER A 90 6.99 7.17 -6.36
C SER A 90 5.82 6.83 -7.25
N VAL A 91 5.14 7.88 -7.74
CA VAL A 91 4.05 7.79 -8.72
C VAL A 91 4.14 8.96 -9.69
N LYS A 92 3.94 8.67 -10.97
CA LYS A 92 3.87 9.66 -12.07
C LYS A 92 2.87 9.24 -13.13
N LEU A 93 2.60 10.16 -14.07
CA LEU A 93 1.90 9.79 -15.29
C LEU A 93 2.88 9.07 -16.23
N LYS A 94 2.40 8.02 -16.88
CA LYS A 94 3.16 7.32 -17.92
C LYS A 94 3.03 8.01 -19.27
N ASN A 95 1.85 8.53 -19.55
CA ASN A 95 1.53 9.32 -20.74
C ASN A 95 0.90 10.64 -20.31
N ASP A 96 0.92 11.62 -21.21
CA ASP A 96 0.25 12.89 -20.95
C ASP A 96 -1.22 12.67 -20.58
N ALA A 97 -1.62 13.33 -19.49
CA ALA A 97 -3.03 13.34 -19.11
C ALA A 97 -3.88 13.96 -20.23
N PRO A 98 -5.14 13.55 -20.38
CA PRO A 98 -6.07 14.28 -21.21
C PRO A 98 -6.07 15.76 -20.83
N GLN A 99 -6.03 16.67 -21.81
CA GLN A 99 -5.79 18.11 -21.62
C GLN A 99 -6.72 18.83 -20.63
N ASN A 100 -7.83 18.19 -20.29
CA ASN A 100 -8.83 18.71 -19.37
C ASN A 100 -8.70 18.20 -17.95
N TYR A 101 -7.68 17.43 -17.60
CA TYR A 101 -7.49 16.89 -16.25
C TYR A 101 -6.24 17.42 -15.56
N ASN A 102 -6.42 17.87 -14.30
CA ASN A 102 -5.35 18.04 -13.35
C ASN A 102 -5.33 16.85 -12.40
N ILE A 103 -4.19 16.21 -12.22
CA ILE A 103 -4.06 14.99 -11.43
C ILE A 103 -3.09 15.23 -10.30
N ARG A 104 -3.54 14.93 -9.06
CA ARG A 104 -2.77 15.13 -7.83
C ARG A 104 -2.77 13.90 -6.97
N VAL A 105 -1.67 13.65 -6.29
CA VAL A 105 -1.60 12.70 -5.18
C VAL A 105 -2.12 13.38 -3.93
N THR A 106 -3.13 12.79 -3.29
CA THR A 106 -3.79 13.34 -2.10
C THR A 106 -3.59 12.50 -0.85
N ASN A 107 -3.27 11.21 -1.01
CA ASN A 107 -2.94 10.34 0.10
C ASN A 107 -1.98 9.24 -0.36
N LEU A 108 -1.09 8.84 0.56
CA LEU A 108 -0.27 7.65 0.43
C LEU A 108 -0.37 6.84 1.72
N TYR A 109 -0.81 5.61 1.61
CA TYR A 109 -0.62 4.60 2.63
C TYR A 109 0.42 3.59 2.15
N ALA A 110 1.35 3.21 3.04
CA ALA A 110 2.24 2.08 2.80
C ALA A 110 2.46 1.31 4.10
N ASP A 111 2.61 -0.01 3.99
CA ASP A 111 3.01 -0.87 5.10
C ASP A 111 3.96 -1.97 4.65
N VAL A 112 4.83 -2.37 5.59
CA VAL A 112 5.63 -3.57 5.47
C VAL A 112 5.17 -4.57 6.52
N SER A 113 4.92 -5.80 6.09
CA SER A 113 4.43 -6.88 6.94
C SER A 113 5.09 -8.22 6.61
N VAL A 114 5.09 -9.12 7.58
CA VAL A 114 5.63 -10.47 7.42
C VAL A 114 4.81 -11.26 6.42
N SER A 115 5.48 -11.92 5.48
CA SER A 115 4.91 -13.00 4.67
C SER A 115 5.27 -14.34 5.30
N SER A 116 4.27 -15.17 5.58
CA SER A 116 4.49 -16.45 6.23
C SER A 116 3.46 -17.48 5.77
N LYS A 117 3.90 -18.75 5.69
CA LYS A 117 2.99 -19.91 5.56
C LYS A 117 2.15 -20.16 6.80
N TYR A 118 2.60 -19.66 7.95
CA TYR A 118 1.86 -19.78 9.21
C TYR A 118 0.92 -18.59 9.35
N SER A 119 -0.39 -18.84 9.32
CA SER A 119 -1.43 -17.80 9.30
C SER A 119 -1.30 -16.76 10.42
N ARG A 120 -0.81 -17.19 11.61
CA ARG A 120 -0.62 -16.33 12.78
C ARG A 120 0.47 -15.26 12.61
N PHE A 121 1.51 -15.52 11.80
CA PHE A 121 2.59 -14.57 11.52
C PHE A 121 2.34 -13.78 10.25
N ASN A 122 1.52 -14.32 9.34
CA ASN A 122 1.26 -13.69 8.05
C ASN A 122 0.49 -12.39 8.24
N GLY A 123 1.03 -11.30 7.72
CA GLY A 123 0.46 -9.96 7.85
C GLY A 123 0.81 -9.24 9.16
N LEU A 124 1.68 -9.82 10.03
CA LEU A 124 2.19 -9.10 11.19
C LEU A 124 2.99 -7.88 10.70
N ARG A 125 2.49 -6.69 11.03
CA ARG A 125 3.01 -5.43 10.50
C ARG A 125 4.30 -5.05 11.19
N GLN A 126 5.34 -4.84 10.37
CA GLN A 126 6.62 -4.31 10.83
C GLN A 126 6.56 -2.79 10.95
N ASP A 127 6.06 -2.11 9.91
CA ASP A 127 6.03 -0.65 9.88
C ASP A 127 4.96 -0.14 8.92
N SER A 128 4.56 1.13 9.06
CA SER A 128 3.60 1.75 8.15
C SER A 128 3.66 3.27 8.17
N ILE A 129 3.34 3.88 7.03
CA ILE A 129 3.06 5.32 6.92
C ILE A 129 1.65 5.55 6.39
N ASN A 130 1.03 6.64 6.83
CA ASN A 130 -0.24 7.12 6.31
C ASN A 130 -0.17 8.64 6.20
N LEU A 131 0.01 9.13 4.98
CA LEU A 131 0.25 10.53 4.69
C LEU A 131 -1.00 11.15 4.05
N ASN A 132 -1.62 12.08 4.76
CA ASN A 132 -2.63 12.96 4.18
C ASN A 132 -1.95 14.15 3.54
N LEU A 133 -1.91 14.19 2.21
CA LEU A 133 -1.23 15.20 1.41
C LEU A 133 -2.16 16.36 0.99
N THR A 134 -3.42 16.33 1.40
CA THR A 134 -4.39 17.39 1.07
C THR A 134 -4.05 18.74 1.72
N GLN A 135 -3.13 18.76 2.69
CA GLN A 135 -2.61 19.99 3.30
C GLN A 135 -1.58 20.72 2.43
N ALA A 136 -1.09 20.10 1.35
CA ALA A 136 -0.26 20.77 0.36
C ALA A 136 -1.00 21.93 -0.31
N PRO A 137 -0.29 22.97 -0.83
CA PRO A 137 -0.89 24.22 -1.28
C PRO A 137 -2.05 24.08 -2.29
N ASN A 138 -2.02 23.04 -3.12
CA ASN A 138 -3.07 22.79 -4.12
C ASN A 138 -4.04 21.66 -3.72
N GLY A 139 -4.06 21.27 -2.43
CA GLY A 139 -4.86 20.14 -1.97
C GLY A 139 -4.27 18.78 -2.38
N GLY A 140 -2.97 18.73 -2.64
CA GLY A 140 -2.21 17.55 -3.06
C GLY A 140 -0.97 17.95 -3.87
N TYR A 141 -0.24 16.95 -4.36
CA TYR A 141 0.94 17.14 -5.20
C TYR A 141 0.59 16.81 -6.65
N ASP A 142 0.76 17.77 -7.55
CA ASP A 142 0.56 17.57 -8.98
C ASP A 142 1.57 16.56 -9.52
N ILE A 143 1.13 15.66 -10.41
CA ILE A 143 1.97 14.70 -11.11
C ILE A 143 1.79 14.84 -12.62
N SER A 144 2.89 14.64 -13.36
CA SER A 144 2.93 14.67 -14.82
C SER A 144 3.82 13.54 -15.38
N THR A 145 4.11 13.57 -16.66
CA THR A 145 5.10 12.64 -17.26
C THR A 145 6.54 12.99 -16.89
N THR A 146 6.79 14.24 -16.49
CA THR A 146 8.12 14.76 -16.11
C THR A 146 8.27 14.97 -14.61
N ASP A 147 7.16 15.13 -13.89
CA ASP A 147 7.14 15.43 -12.47
C ASP A 147 6.48 14.28 -11.72
N ASP A 148 7.27 13.51 -10.99
CA ASP A 148 6.80 12.46 -10.10
C ASP A 148 6.62 12.99 -8.68
N TYR A 149 5.73 12.37 -7.93
CA TYR A 149 5.71 12.51 -6.48
C TYR A 149 6.47 11.33 -5.88
N THR A 150 7.53 11.62 -5.12
CA THR A 150 8.35 10.61 -4.44
C THR A 150 8.32 10.82 -2.93
N GLN A 151 8.06 9.75 -2.20
CA GLN A 151 8.05 9.71 -0.74
C GLN A 151 9.03 8.65 -0.23
N PRO A 152 10.08 9.05 0.53
CA PRO A 152 10.86 8.06 1.27
C PRO A 152 10.04 7.48 2.42
N PHE A 153 10.02 6.18 2.52
CA PHE A 153 9.46 5.42 3.63
C PHE A 153 10.60 4.77 4.40
N GLN A 154 10.88 5.30 5.58
CA GLN A 154 11.86 4.72 6.49
C GLN A 154 11.21 3.54 7.20
N ILE A 155 11.74 2.34 6.96
CA ILE A 155 11.28 1.09 7.56
C ILE A 155 12.17 0.80 8.77
N GLU A 156 11.59 0.82 9.96
CA GLU A 156 12.33 0.54 11.19
C GLU A 156 12.66 -0.95 11.34
N SER A 157 13.75 -1.23 12.07
CA SER A 157 14.02 -2.59 12.54
C SER A 157 12.87 -3.10 13.39
N VAL A 158 12.50 -4.38 13.25
CA VAL A 158 11.47 -5.02 14.08
C VAL A 158 11.79 -4.89 15.59
N ASN A 159 13.05 -4.76 15.95
CA ASN A 159 13.48 -4.59 17.34
C ASN A 159 13.27 -3.17 17.89
N GLN A 160 12.94 -2.20 17.03
CA GLN A 160 12.52 -0.85 17.39
C GLN A 160 11.01 -0.75 17.50
N ASN A 161 10.26 -1.77 17.07
CA ASN A 161 8.80 -1.81 17.10
C ASN A 161 8.29 -2.77 18.19
N GLU A 162 7.96 -2.21 19.35
CA GLU A 162 7.43 -2.97 20.50
C GLU A 162 6.15 -3.73 20.15
N SER A 163 5.28 -3.14 19.30
CA SER A 163 4.04 -3.78 18.87
C SER A 163 4.31 -5.02 18.04
N PHE A 164 5.37 -5.00 17.20
CA PHE A 164 5.81 -6.17 16.45
C PHE A 164 6.28 -7.28 17.38
N ILE A 165 7.19 -6.94 18.31
CA ILE A 165 7.73 -7.91 19.28
C ILE A 165 6.59 -8.51 20.13
N HIS A 166 5.67 -7.67 20.60
CA HIS A 166 4.51 -8.13 21.38
C HIS A 166 3.61 -9.06 20.56
N GLY A 167 3.30 -8.68 19.31
CA GLY A 167 2.52 -9.52 18.39
C GLY A 167 3.22 -10.85 18.10
N TRP A 168 4.54 -10.83 17.88
CA TRP A 168 5.34 -12.04 17.68
C TRP A 168 5.26 -12.97 18.88
N ASN A 169 5.51 -12.45 20.08
CA ASN A 169 5.47 -13.21 21.33
C ASN A 169 4.10 -13.78 21.66
N GLY A 170 3.03 -13.14 21.20
CA GLY A 170 1.67 -13.64 21.36
C GLY A 170 1.39 -14.96 20.62
N TYR A 171 2.27 -15.36 19.69
CA TYR A 171 2.10 -16.55 18.86
C TYR A 171 3.05 -17.69 19.16
N ILE A 172 4.03 -17.49 20.05
CA ILE A 172 5.03 -18.48 20.43
C ILE A 172 5.06 -18.62 21.95
N SER A 173 5.58 -19.77 22.42
CA SER A 173 5.68 -20.05 23.86
C SER A 173 6.86 -19.35 24.51
N GLU A 174 7.83 -18.92 23.72
CA GLU A 174 9.03 -18.22 24.18
C GLU A 174 8.78 -16.70 24.09
N HIS A 175 9.22 -15.97 25.12
CA HIS A 175 9.11 -14.51 25.12
C HIS A 175 10.47 -13.89 24.81
N TYR A 176 10.55 -13.22 23.68
CA TYR A 176 11.71 -12.46 23.26
C TYR A 176 11.57 -11.00 23.67
N SER A 177 12.61 -10.42 24.25
CA SER A 177 12.79 -8.96 24.35
C SER A 177 13.53 -8.40 23.12
N TYR A 178 14.16 -9.29 22.35
CA TYR A 178 14.91 -9.01 21.14
C TYR A 178 14.80 -10.20 20.19
N LEU A 179 14.50 -9.94 18.92
CA LEU A 179 14.40 -10.95 17.88
C LEU A 179 15.66 -10.94 17.03
N THR A 180 16.24 -12.10 16.81
CA THR A 180 17.30 -12.26 15.82
C THR A 180 16.72 -12.48 14.43
N GLU A 181 17.48 -12.17 13.40
CA GLU A 181 17.06 -12.45 12.00
C GLU A 181 16.72 -13.93 11.81
N ARG A 182 17.50 -14.82 12.44
CA ARG A 182 17.26 -16.27 12.42
C ARG A 182 15.91 -16.66 13.02
N ASP A 183 15.50 -16.01 14.12
CA ASP A 183 14.21 -16.33 14.77
C ASP A 183 13.05 -15.96 13.85
N ILE A 184 13.16 -14.83 13.14
CA ILE A 184 12.13 -14.38 12.23
C ILE A 184 12.10 -15.27 10.98
N LYS A 185 13.22 -15.57 10.37
CA LYS A 185 13.33 -16.39 9.15
C LYS A 185 12.81 -17.83 9.35
N LYS A 186 12.83 -18.39 10.54
CA LYS A 186 12.20 -19.69 10.83
C LYS A 186 10.69 -19.70 10.56
N HIS A 187 10.03 -18.54 10.67
CA HIS A 187 8.58 -18.42 10.63
C HIS A 187 8.10 -17.50 9.50
N SER A 188 8.99 -16.94 8.69
CA SER A 188 8.66 -16.08 7.55
C SER A 188 9.24 -16.60 6.24
N ASN A 189 8.59 -16.24 5.14
CA ASN A 189 9.11 -16.43 3.77
C ASN A 189 9.74 -15.14 3.24
N GLY A 190 9.56 -14.02 3.95
CA GLY A 190 9.98 -12.68 3.60
C GLY A 190 9.04 -11.62 4.11
N ALA A 191 9.11 -10.45 3.52
CA ALA A 191 8.23 -9.33 3.79
C ALA A 191 7.36 -8.99 2.58
N VAL A 192 6.27 -8.29 2.84
CA VAL A 192 5.39 -7.73 1.81
C VAL A 192 5.30 -6.24 2.04
N LEU A 193 5.71 -5.45 1.05
CA LEU A 193 5.44 -4.02 0.97
C LEU A 193 4.12 -3.83 0.22
N ARG A 194 3.15 -3.18 0.86
CA ARG A 194 1.89 -2.76 0.25
C ARG A 194 1.84 -1.26 0.17
N THR A 195 1.30 -0.73 -0.92
CA THR A 195 1.08 0.70 -1.11
C THR A 195 -0.32 0.96 -1.64
N VAL A 196 -0.91 2.07 -1.21
CA VAL A 196 -2.17 2.58 -1.74
C VAL A 196 -2.00 4.09 -1.98
N TRP A 197 -2.05 4.49 -3.24
CA TRP A 197 -2.02 5.86 -3.68
C TRP A 197 -3.45 6.35 -3.93
N THR A 198 -3.82 7.46 -3.33
CA THR A 198 -5.09 8.12 -3.64
C THR A 198 -4.82 9.35 -4.49
N LEU A 199 -5.53 9.41 -5.60
CA LEU A 199 -5.42 10.47 -6.59
C LEU A 199 -6.71 11.29 -6.62
N SER A 200 -6.56 12.60 -6.70
CA SER A 200 -7.61 13.56 -7.03
C SER A 200 -7.45 13.97 -8.49
N ILE A 201 -8.49 13.80 -9.28
CA ILE A 201 -8.52 14.11 -10.70
C ILE A 201 -9.59 15.17 -10.92
N GLU A 202 -9.16 16.40 -11.18
CA GLU A 202 -10.05 17.52 -11.44
C GLU A 202 -10.24 17.71 -12.94
N ASP A 203 -11.48 17.61 -13.41
CA ASP A 203 -11.86 18.03 -14.76
C ASP A 203 -11.93 19.57 -14.80
N THR A 204 -11.01 20.20 -15.52
CA THR A 204 -10.87 21.66 -15.58
C THR A 204 -12.02 22.35 -16.31
N GLN A 205 -12.75 21.63 -17.15
CA GLN A 205 -13.91 22.15 -17.90
C GLN A 205 -15.18 22.13 -17.05
N THR A 206 -15.44 21.00 -16.39
CA THR A 206 -16.67 20.81 -15.60
C THR A 206 -16.50 21.15 -14.13
N ARG A 207 -15.28 21.36 -13.66
CA ARG A 207 -14.90 21.55 -12.25
C ARG A 207 -15.28 20.37 -11.33
N LYS A 208 -15.54 19.21 -11.92
CA LYS A 208 -15.79 18.00 -11.15
C LYS A 208 -14.49 17.33 -10.73
N THR A 209 -14.47 16.84 -9.51
CA THR A 209 -13.33 16.11 -8.94
C THR A 209 -13.70 14.65 -8.76
N TYR A 210 -12.81 13.78 -9.17
CA TYR A 210 -12.93 12.32 -9.03
C TYR A 210 -11.79 11.83 -8.14
N SER A 211 -12.11 10.93 -7.21
CA SER A 211 -11.09 10.24 -6.41
C SER A 211 -10.88 8.85 -6.98
N LYS A 212 -9.62 8.48 -7.18
CA LYS A 212 -9.20 7.16 -7.64
C LYS A 212 -8.06 6.64 -6.77
N THR A 213 -7.98 5.32 -6.65
CA THR A 213 -6.87 4.67 -5.94
C THR A 213 -6.16 3.70 -6.87
N VAL A 214 -4.84 3.60 -6.70
CA VAL A 214 -4.02 2.52 -7.24
C VAL A 214 -3.27 1.85 -6.10
N SER A 215 -3.09 0.54 -6.16
CA SER A 215 -2.44 -0.20 -5.10
C SER A 215 -1.48 -1.24 -5.66
N ASP A 216 -0.39 -1.46 -4.94
CA ASP A 216 0.62 -2.45 -5.26
C ASP A 216 0.94 -3.32 -4.06
N THR A 217 1.38 -4.53 -4.38
CA THR A 217 1.90 -5.49 -3.43
C THR A 217 3.21 -6.06 -3.98
N ILE A 218 4.29 -5.86 -3.22
CA ILE A 218 5.63 -6.27 -3.60
C ILE A 218 6.13 -7.27 -2.56
N PHE A 219 6.46 -8.46 -3.02
CA PHE A 219 7.06 -9.49 -2.18
C PHE A 219 8.59 -9.33 -2.18
N MET A 220 9.17 -9.31 -0.98
CA MET A 220 10.60 -9.26 -0.72
C MET A 220 10.97 -10.57 0.00
N PRO A 221 11.59 -11.53 -0.68
CA PRO A 221 11.90 -12.82 -0.08
C PRO A 221 12.92 -12.70 1.04
N SER A 222 12.85 -13.61 2.01
CA SER A 222 13.95 -13.86 2.96
C SER A 222 14.40 -15.30 2.82
N HIS A 223 15.70 -15.52 2.80
CA HIS A 223 16.28 -16.85 2.68
C HIS A 223 16.71 -17.37 4.05
N ASN A 224 16.40 -18.62 4.33
CA ASN A 224 17.01 -19.29 5.49
C ASN A 224 18.46 -19.60 5.12
N GLU A 225 19.40 -19.21 5.99
CA GLU A 225 20.74 -19.78 5.94
C GLU A 225 20.60 -21.27 6.31
N GLU A 226 20.93 -22.16 5.38
CA GLU A 226 21.00 -23.61 5.62
C GLU A 226 22.13 -23.95 6.58
#